data_ea5261ddb86d03b819d871af684936aa
#
_entry.id   ea5261ddb86d03b819d871af684936aa
#
_cell.length_a   1.000
_cell.length_b   1.000
_cell.length_c   1.000
_cell.angle_alpha   90.00
_cell.angle_beta   90.00
_cell.angle_gamma   90.00
#
_symmetry.space_group_name_H-M   'P 1'
#
loop_
_entity.id
_entity.type
_entity.pdbx_description
1 polymer ?
#
loop_
_entity_poly.entity_id
_entity_poly.type
_entity_poly.pdbx_seq_one_letter_code
_entity_poly.pdbx_strand_id
1 'polypeptide(L)'
;GVIYGISAFGLANNLRIPRDEAKAFIDNYFEKFPGIRKYMDETIAFAKEHKYVQTLFGRKINTPEIGAKGPRAGFAQRAAINAPIQGSAADVIRRAMVRVPAALEDARLPARMLLQVHDELLFEVPEAAVDDTIAAMRTVMEGAAAPAVHLDVPLTVDAGQGANWAEAH
;
A
#
# COMPACT_ATOMS: atom_id res chain seq x y z
N GLY A 1 -8.17 -9.43 2.52
CA GLY A 1 -9.55 -9.36 2.93
C GLY A 1 -10.51 -8.93 1.81
N VAL A 2 -11.68 -8.43 2.21
CA VAL A 2 -12.80 -8.09 1.28
C VAL A 2 -12.38 -7.05 0.24
N ILE A 3 -11.64 -6.03 0.66
CA ILE A 3 -11.13 -4.95 -0.23
C ILE A 3 -10.28 -5.51 -1.38
N TYR A 4 -9.60 -6.61 -1.15
CA TYR A 4 -8.75 -7.27 -2.16
C TYR A 4 -9.50 -8.33 -2.99
N GLY A 5 -10.84 -8.34 -2.94
CA GLY A 5 -11.67 -9.18 -3.78
C GLY A 5 -11.73 -10.65 -3.36
N ILE A 6 -11.66 -10.94 -2.06
CA ILE A 6 -11.88 -12.31 -1.56
C ILE A 6 -13.28 -12.78 -1.96
N SER A 7 -13.38 -14.02 -2.44
CA SER A 7 -14.68 -14.63 -2.74
C SER A 7 -15.39 -15.10 -1.46
N ALA A 8 -16.71 -15.27 -1.53
CA ALA A 8 -17.48 -15.86 -0.43
C ALA A 8 -16.95 -17.26 -0.03
N PHE A 9 -16.47 -18.05 -0.98
CA PHE A 9 -15.81 -19.33 -0.73
C PHE A 9 -14.49 -19.14 0.04
N GLY A 10 -13.65 -18.21 -0.39
CA GLY A 10 -12.37 -17.92 0.28
C GLY A 10 -12.57 -17.38 1.70
N LEU A 11 -13.55 -16.48 1.89
CA LEU A 11 -13.89 -15.94 3.21
C LEU A 11 -14.45 -17.00 4.14
N ALA A 12 -15.37 -17.85 3.64
CA ALA A 12 -15.95 -18.96 4.39
C ALA A 12 -14.87 -19.93 4.91
N ASN A 13 -13.91 -20.28 4.05
CA ASN A 13 -12.79 -21.14 4.44
C ASN A 13 -11.87 -20.49 5.49
N ASN A 14 -11.55 -19.20 5.34
CA ASN A 14 -10.68 -18.50 6.28
C ASN A 14 -11.30 -18.34 7.66
N LEU A 15 -12.61 -18.06 7.71
CA LEU A 15 -13.33 -17.83 8.97
C LEU A 15 -13.99 -19.11 9.52
N ARG A 16 -14.00 -20.20 8.76
CA ARG A 16 -14.69 -21.46 9.09
C ARG A 16 -16.19 -21.27 9.35
N ILE A 17 -16.83 -20.45 8.51
CA ILE A 17 -18.27 -20.18 8.55
C ILE A 17 -18.96 -20.70 7.28
N PRO A 18 -20.30 -20.86 7.28
CA PRO A 18 -21.08 -21.20 6.09
C PRO A 18 -20.87 -20.19 4.96
N ARG A 19 -20.94 -20.66 3.71
CA ARG A 19 -20.71 -19.81 2.52
C ARG A 19 -21.76 -18.72 2.34
N ASP A 20 -22.99 -18.98 2.72
CA ASP A 20 -24.10 -18.01 2.70
C ASP A 20 -23.88 -16.89 3.72
N GLU A 21 -23.39 -17.20 4.90
CA GLU A 21 -22.99 -16.24 5.91
C GLU A 21 -21.82 -15.36 5.42
N ALA A 22 -20.79 -15.97 4.85
CA ALA A 22 -19.68 -15.25 4.25
C ALA A 22 -20.13 -14.34 3.09
N LYS A 23 -21.12 -14.80 2.29
CA LYS A 23 -21.70 -13.98 1.23
C LYS A 23 -22.47 -12.79 1.80
N ALA A 24 -23.32 -13.03 2.79
CA ALA A 24 -24.07 -11.96 3.45
C ALA A 24 -23.14 -10.90 4.08
N PHE A 25 -22.04 -11.34 4.69
CA PHE A 25 -21.02 -10.44 5.22
C PHE A 25 -20.40 -9.54 4.13
N ILE A 26 -20.04 -10.12 2.97
CA ILE A 26 -19.48 -9.36 1.84
C ILE A 26 -20.51 -8.37 1.28
N ASP A 27 -21.76 -8.80 1.12
CA ASP A 27 -22.84 -7.97 0.59
C ASP A 27 -23.10 -6.77 1.54
N ASN A 28 -23.23 -7.00 2.84
CA ASN A 28 -23.38 -5.95 3.85
C ASN A 28 -22.17 -5.00 3.89
N TYR A 29 -20.97 -5.53 3.72
CA TYR A 29 -19.75 -4.71 3.67
C TYR A 29 -19.81 -3.72 2.50
N PHE A 30 -20.19 -4.17 1.30
CA PHE A 30 -20.28 -3.30 0.13
C PHE A 30 -21.49 -2.37 0.16
N GLU A 31 -22.56 -2.74 0.84
CA GLU A 31 -23.69 -1.83 1.11
C GLU A 31 -23.25 -0.67 2.01
N LYS A 32 -22.48 -0.98 3.05
CA LYS A 32 -21.93 0.03 3.97
C LYS A 32 -20.83 0.89 3.33
N PHE A 33 -20.03 0.31 2.43
CA PHE A 33 -18.91 0.96 1.75
C PHE A 33 -19.04 0.91 0.22
N PRO A 34 -20.04 1.59 -0.37
CA PRO A 34 -20.31 1.49 -1.80
C PRO A 34 -19.17 2.03 -2.68
N GLY A 35 -18.39 2.98 -2.18
CA GLY A 35 -17.21 3.50 -2.88
C GLY A 35 -16.15 2.45 -3.18
N ILE A 36 -15.97 1.46 -2.28
CA ILE A 36 -15.03 0.36 -2.50
C ILE A 36 -15.52 -0.54 -3.64
N ARG A 37 -16.81 -0.86 -3.67
CA ARG A 37 -17.40 -1.64 -4.76
C ARG A 37 -17.24 -0.92 -6.10
N LYS A 38 -17.56 0.37 -6.12
CA LYS A 38 -17.39 1.21 -7.31
C LYS A 38 -15.96 1.20 -7.82
N TYR A 39 -14.98 1.40 -6.93
CA TYR A 39 -13.56 1.33 -7.28
C TYR A 39 -13.19 0.00 -7.93
N MET A 40 -13.64 -1.13 -7.37
CA MET A 40 -13.34 -2.46 -7.91
C MET A 40 -13.91 -2.64 -9.32
N ASP A 41 -15.17 -2.27 -9.52
CA ASP A 41 -15.87 -2.44 -10.79
C ASP A 41 -15.26 -1.53 -11.87
N GLU A 42 -14.97 -0.27 -11.56
CA GLU A 42 -14.31 0.68 -12.45
C GLU A 42 -12.88 0.25 -12.82
N THR A 43 -12.13 -0.25 -11.85
CA THR A 43 -10.76 -0.73 -12.09
C THR A 43 -10.74 -1.95 -13.01
N ILE A 44 -11.67 -2.89 -12.82
CA ILE A 44 -11.80 -4.06 -13.70
C ILE A 44 -12.20 -3.63 -15.12
N ALA A 45 -13.16 -2.71 -15.25
CA ALA A 45 -13.61 -2.20 -16.53
C ALA A 45 -12.46 -1.52 -17.28
N PHE A 46 -11.75 -0.62 -16.60
CA PHE A 46 -10.58 0.06 -17.16
C PHE A 46 -9.48 -0.92 -17.60
N ALA A 47 -9.16 -1.89 -16.73
CA ALA A 47 -8.16 -2.90 -17.05
C ALA A 47 -8.54 -3.76 -18.27
N LYS A 48 -9.81 -4.11 -18.42
CA LYS A 48 -10.30 -4.87 -19.60
C LYS A 48 -10.16 -4.09 -20.89
N GLU A 49 -10.43 -2.80 -20.87
CA GLU A 49 -10.34 -1.93 -22.03
C GLU A 49 -8.89 -1.63 -22.40
N HIS A 50 -8.08 -1.21 -21.43
CA HIS A 50 -6.75 -0.66 -21.65
C HIS A 50 -5.60 -1.69 -21.51
N LYS A 51 -5.84 -2.87 -20.89
CA LYS A 51 -4.85 -3.91 -20.60
C LYS A 51 -3.76 -3.50 -19.58
N TYR A 52 -3.99 -2.42 -18.85
CA TYR A 52 -3.20 -1.97 -17.71
C TYR A 52 -4.07 -1.26 -16.68
N VAL A 53 -3.54 -1.07 -15.50
CA VAL A 53 -4.04 -0.15 -14.47
C VAL A 53 -2.96 0.86 -14.11
N GLN A 54 -3.29 1.90 -13.34
CA GLN A 54 -2.34 2.93 -12.97
C GLN A 54 -2.29 3.13 -11.46
N THR A 55 -1.12 3.49 -10.95
CA THR A 55 -0.97 4.01 -9.60
C THR A 55 -1.50 5.45 -9.52
N LEU A 56 -1.64 5.98 -8.30
CA LEU A 56 -1.97 7.39 -8.07
C LEU A 56 -0.97 8.35 -8.73
N PHE A 57 0.26 7.89 -8.98
CA PHE A 57 1.32 8.66 -9.61
C PHE A 57 1.41 8.46 -11.13
N GLY A 58 0.45 7.75 -11.72
CA GLY A 58 0.36 7.52 -13.16
C GLY A 58 1.26 6.39 -13.70
N ARG A 59 1.95 5.65 -12.83
CA ARG A 59 2.75 4.50 -13.27
C ARG A 59 1.83 3.38 -13.74
N LYS A 60 2.04 2.92 -14.98
CA LYS A 60 1.27 1.83 -15.59
C LYS A 60 1.73 0.47 -15.09
N ILE A 61 0.76 -0.39 -14.80
CA ILE A 61 0.95 -1.79 -14.42
C ILE A 61 0.15 -2.64 -15.37
N ASN A 62 0.83 -3.41 -16.21
CA ASN A 62 0.19 -4.23 -17.22
C ASN A 62 -0.65 -5.37 -16.59
N THR A 63 -1.83 -5.61 -17.16
CA THR A 63 -2.77 -6.65 -16.74
C THR A 63 -3.09 -7.61 -17.89
N PRO A 64 -2.10 -8.36 -18.43
CA PRO A 64 -2.27 -9.14 -19.65
C PRO A 64 -3.34 -10.23 -19.52
N GLU A 65 -3.52 -10.77 -18.30
CA GLU A 65 -4.46 -11.86 -18.06
C GLU A 65 -5.89 -11.38 -17.70
N ILE A 66 -6.19 -10.08 -17.76
CA ILE A 66 -7.51 -9.55 -17.37
C ILE A 66 -8.67 -10.11 -18.19
N GLY A 67 -8.39 -10.61 -19.40
CA GLY A 67 -9.36 -11.31 -20.25
C GLY A 67 -9.47 -12.81 -20.02
N ALA A 68 -8.76 -13.38 -19.06
CA ALA A 68 -8.79 -14.81 -18.76
C ALA A 68 -10.22 -15.28 -18.41
N LYS A 69 -10.52 -16.54 -18.77
CA LYS A 69 -11.80 -17.19 -18.49
C LYS A 69 -11.62 -18.30 -17.46
N GLY A 70 -12.74 -18.77 -16.89
CA GLY A 70 -12.75 -19.86 -15.92
C GLY A 70 -12.06 -19.50 -14.58
N PRO A 71 -11.36 -20.44 -13.95
CA PRO A 71 -10.76 -20.23 -12.63
C PRO A 71 -9.73 -19.09 -12.54
N ARG A 72 -9.05 -18.79 -13.67
CA ARG A 72 -8.05 -17.70 -13.75
C ARG A 72 -8.67 -16.32 -13.77
N ALA A 73 -9.91 -16.17 -14.19
CA ALA A 73 -10.59 -14.87 -14.28
C ALA A 73 -10.61 -14.15 -12.91
N GLY A 74 -10.98 -14.85 -11.86
CA GLY A 74 -11.02 -14.29 -10.51
C GLY A 74 -9.66 -13.86 -9.99
N PHE A 75 -8.61 -14.59 -10.32
CA PHE A 75 -7.24 -14.21 -9.95
C PHE A 75 -6.79 -12.93 -10.70
N ALA A 76 -7.00 -12.89 -12.01
CA ALA A 76 -6.64 -11.73 -12.84
C ALA A 76 -7.38 -10.44 -12.42
N GLN A 77 -8.67 -10.55 -12.08
CA GLN A 77 -9.45 -9.42 -11.57
C GLN A 77 -8.92 -8.93 -10.22
N ARG A 78 -8.63 -9.83 -9.27
CA ARG A 78 -8.05 -9.45 -7.97
C ARG A 78 -6.68 -8.80 -8.14
N ALA A 79 -5.83 -9.33 -9.02
CA ALA A 79 -4.53 -8.73 -9.32
C ALA A 79 -4.69 -7.30 -9.86
N ALA A 80 -5.64 -7.07 -10.77
CA ALA A 80 -5.92 -5.75 -11.32
C ALA A 80 -6.44 -4.76 -10.25
N ILE A 81 -7.31 -5.20 -9.35
CA ILE A 81 -7.83 -4.37 -8.24
C ILE A 81 -6.72 -3.98 -7.27
N ASN A 82 -5.82 -4.91 -6.96
CA ASN A 82 -4.77 -4.70 -5.97
C ASN A 82 -3.60 -3.88 -6.50
N ALA A 83 -3.31 -3.97 -7.80
CA ALA A 83 -2.14 -3.35 -8.39
C ALA A 83 -2.06 -1.82 -8.22
N PRO A 84 -3.13 -1.02 -8.39
CA PRO A 84 -3.07 0.42 -8.12
C PRO A 84 -2.77 0.73 -6.66
N ILE A 85 -3.37 0.00 -5.72
CA ILE A 85 -3.20 0.22 -4.28
C ILE A 85 -1.77 -0.09 -3.86
N GLN A 86 -1.31 -1.32 -4.13
CA GLN A 86 0.04 -1.74 -3.77
C GLN A 86 1.12 -0.98 -4.54
N GLY A 87 0.86 -0.69 -5.81
CA GLY A 87 1.75 0.11 -6.63
C GLY A 87 1.89 1.54 -6.14
N SER A 88 0.79 2.17 -5.70
CA SER A 88 0.83 3.52 -5.12
C SER A 88 1.59 3.54 -3.80
N ALA A 89 1.40 2.54 -2.93
CA ALA A 89 2.18 2.41 -1.70
C ALA A 89 3.69 2.28 -2.00
N ALA A 90 4.05 1.45 -2.99
CA ALA A 90 5.44 1.32 -3.42
C ALA A 90 6.01 2.63 -4.01
N ASP A 91 5.19 3.42 -4.69
CA ASP A 91 5.61 4.72 -5.22
C ASP A 91 5.82 5.74 -4.08
N VAL A 92 4.98 5.73 -3.04
CA VAL A 92 5.14 6.58 -1.85
C VAL A 92 6.45 6.29 -1.14
N ILE A 93 6.73 5.02 -0.81
CA ILE A 93 7.96 4.66 -0.10
C ILE A 93 9.21 4.99 -0.92
N ARG A 94 9.19 4.75 -2.24
CA ARG A 94 10.28 5.12 -3.13
C ARG A 94 10.53 6.62 -3.16
N ARG A 95 9.46 7.43 -3.20
CA ARG A 95 9.55 8.89 -3.18
C ARG A 95 10.14 9.40 -1.85
N ALA A 96 9.76 8.78 -0.73
CA ALA A 96 10.37 9.03 0.57
C ALA A 96 11.87 8.73 0.52
N MET A 97 12.25 7.53 0.09
CA MET A 97 13.67 7.10 0.03
C MET A 97 14.55 8.03 -0.79
N VAL A 98 14.05 8.54 -1.92
CA VAL A 98 14.82 9.49 -2.77
C VAL A 98 15.06 10.81 -2.06
N ARG A 99 14.19 11.22 -1.14
CA ARG A 99 14.32 12.49 -0.40
C ARG A 99 15.16 12.37 0.88
N VAL A 100 15.29 11.17 1.42
CA VAL A 100 16.01 10.90 2.68
C VAL A 100 17.44 11.48 2.67
N PRO A 101 18.29 11.22 1.65
CA PRO A 101 19.67 11.72 1.69
C PRO A 101 19.75 13.23 1.84
N ALA A 102 19.01 13.98 1.04
CA ALA A 102 18.99 15.45 1.12
C ALA A 102 18.45 15.95 2.47
N ALA A 103 17.40 15.33 2.99
CA ALA A 103 16.81 15.70 4.28
C ALA A 103 17.79 15.48 5.45
N LEU A 104 18.57 14.38 5.41
CA LEU A 104 19.61 14.12 6.41
C LEU A 104 20.74 15.12 6.33
N GLU A 105 21.17 15.49 5.11
CA GLU A 105 22.22 16.47 4.87
C GLU A 105 21.80 17.88 5.33
N ASP A 106 20.61 18.33 4.92
CA ASP A 106 20.06 19.64 5.28
C ASP A 106 19.89 19.79 6.80
N ALA A 107 19.45 18.74 7.47
CA ALA A 107 19.31 18.69 8.92
C ALA A 107 20.63 18.40 9.67
N ARG A 108 21.73 18.12 8.96
CA ARG A 108 23.03 17.73 9.51
C ARG A 108 22.95 16.54 10.48
N LEU A 109 22.11 15.58 10.14
CA LEU A 109 21.87 14.39 10.96
C LEU A 109 22.88 13.27 10.59
N PRO A 110 23.63 12.72 11.56
CA PRO A 110 24.59 11.65 11.33
C PRO A 110 23.89 10.29 11.25
N ALA A 111 22.85 10.18 10.45
CA ALA A 111 22.06 8.98 10.25
C ALA A 111 22.30 8.37 8.87
N ARG A 112 22.20 7.07 8.77
CA ARG A 112 22.37 6.34 7.54
C ARG A 112 21.19 5.41 7.27
N MET A 113 20.48 5.60 6.16
CA MET A 113 19.47 4.66 5.69
C MET A 113 20.16 3.39 5.21
N LEU A 114 19.79 2.25 5.79
CA LEU A 114 20.41 0.95 5.52
C LEU A 114 19.65 0.18 4.47
N LEU A 115 18.36 0.00 4.67
CA LEU A 115 17.52 -0.81 3.80
C LEU A 115 16.02 -0.48 3.97
N GLN A 116 15.23 -1.00 3.03
CA GLN A 116 13.77 -0.99 3.07
C GLN A 116 13.27 -2.42 3.25
N VAL A 117 12.31 -2.61 4.15
CA VAL A 117 11.57 -3.86 4.32
C VAL A 117 10.08 -3.55 4.24
N HIS A 118 9.41 -4.06 3.20
CA HIS A 118 8.00 -3.74 2.91
C HIS A 118 7.73 -2.22 2.87
N ASP A 119 7.11 -1.67 3.90
CA ASP A 119 6.75 -0.27 4.10
C ASP A 119 7.59 0.44 5.18
N GLU A 120 8.63 -0.23 5.66
CA GLU A 120 9.55 0.29 6.68
C GLU A 120 10.88 0.74 6.05
N LEU A 121 11.47 1.79 6.63
CA LEU A 121 12.85 2.22 6.35
C LEU A 121 13.68 2.06 7.61
N LEU A 122 14.80 1.33 7.48
CA LEU A 122 15.72 1.08 8.58
C LEU A 122 16.91 2.03 8.51
N PHE A 123 17.23 2.61 9.66
CA PHE A 123 18.34 3.56 9.81
C PHE A 123 19.30 3.12 10.90
N GLU A 124 20.57 3.40 10.69
CA GLU A 124 21.59 3.40 11.72
C GLU A 124 21.84 4.83 12.16
N VAL A 125 21.67 5.09 13.45
CA VAL A 125 21.69 6.45 13.99
C VAL A 125 22.45 6.45 15.32
N PRO A 126 23.39 7.40 15.56
CA PRO A 126 23.94 7.62 16.88
C PRO A 126 22.83 7.95 17.89
N GLU A 127 22.93 7.40 19.10
CA GLU A 127 21.88 7.48 20.12
C GLU A 127 21.45 8.94 20.41
N ALA A 128 22.38 9.87 20.44
CA ALA A 128 22.11 11.29 20.66
C ALA A 128 21.33 11.99 19.53
N ALA A 129 21.20 11.37 18.33
CA ALA A 129 20.54 11.95 17.16
C ALA A 129 19.23 11.23 16.80
N VAL A 130 18.78 10.29 17.62
CA VAL A 130 17.62 9.42 17.30
C VAL A 130 16.34 10.25 17.20
N ASP A 131 16.03 11.07 18.17
CA ASP A 131 14.78 11.84 18.21
C ASP A 131 14.67 12.83 17.03
N ASP A 132 15.76 13.53 16.74
CA ASP A 132 15.82 14.47 15.62
C ASP A 132 15.70 13.74 14.28
N THR A 133 16.32 12.56 14.17
CA THR A 133 16.21 11.72 12.97
C THR A 133 14.78 11.22 12.78
N ILE A 134 14.13 10.74 13.84
CA ILE A 134 12.72 10.31 13.78
C ILE A 134 11.83 11.46 13.31
N ALA A 135 11.99 12.67 13.88
CA ALA A 135 11.19 13.83 13.51
C ALA A 135 11.37 14.21 12.02
N ALA A 136 12.63 14.24 11.56
CA ALA A 136 12.94 14.53 10.17
C ALA A 136 12.39 13.46 9.21
N MET A 137 12.59 12.17 9.50
CA MET A 137 12.14 11.08 8.66
C MET A 137 10.62 10.95 8.63
N ARG A 138 9.94 11.19 9.74
CA ARG A 138 8.47 11.28 9.76
C ARG A 138 7.98 12.35 8.80
N THR A 139 8.53 13.55 8.84
CA THR A 139 8.18 14.63 7.92
C THR A 139 8.40 14.25 6.45
N VAL A 140 9.52 13.61 6.13
CA VAL A 140 9.84 13.15 4.76
C VAL A 140 8.87 12.10 4.28
N MET A 141 8.56 11.10 5.11
CA MET A 141 7.72 9.97 4.73
C MET A 141 6.24 10.37 4.64
N GLU A 142 5.73 11.11 5.61
CA GLU A 142 4.33 11.60 5.62
C GLU A 142 4.08 12.57 4.46
N GLY A 143 5.07 13.38 4.11
CA GLY A 143 5.02 14.31 2.96
C GLY A 143 5.36 13.67 1.62
N ALA A 144 5.61 12.37 1.53
CA ALA A 144 6.18 11.76 0.33
C ALA A 144 5.27 11.81 -0.91
N ALA A 145 3.95 11.83 -0.74
CA ALA A 145 3.00 11.94 -1.85
C ALA A 145 3.03 13.32 -2.51
N ALA A 146 3.22 14.37 -1.72
CA ALA A 146 3.23 15.75 -2.20
C ALA A 146 4.50 16.05 -3.05
N PRO A 147 4.45 17.04 -3.98
CA PRO A 147 3.25 17.75 -4.46
C PRO A 147 2.48 16.98 -5.55
N ALA A 148 2.94 15.79 -5.95
CA ALA A 148 2.41 15.06 -7.09
C ALA A 148 0.99 14.54 -6.86
N VAL A 149 0.68 14.13 -5.64
CA VAL A 149 -0.63 13.62 -5.23
C VAL A 149 -1.02 14.26 -3.90
N HIS A 150 -2.24 14.76 -3.83
CA HIS A 150 -2.89 15.12 -2.58
C HIS A 150 -3.70 13.92 -2.09
N LEU A 151 -3.44 13.49 -0.86
CA LEU A 151 -4.19 12.39 -0.23
C LEU A 151 -5.26 12.99 0.70
N ASP A 152 -6.48 12.53 0.56
CA ASP A 152 -7.60 12.95 1.44
C ASP A 152 -7.46 12.34 2.85
N VAL A 153 -6.70 11.24 2.97
CA VAL A 153 -6.37 10.60 4.25
C VAL A 153 -4.88 10.83 4.52
N PRO A 154 -4.50 11.33 5.71
CA PRO A 154 -3.10 11.56 6.04
C PRO A 154 -2.32 10.24 6.09
N LEU A 155 -1.08 10.29 5.63
CA LEU A 155 -0.10 9.25 5.93
C LEU A 155 0.41 9.49 7.35
N THR A 156 0.42 8.46 8.16
CA THR A 156 1.02 8.49 9.50
C THR A 156 2.17 7.50 9.55
N VAL A 157 3.26 7.91 10.19
CA VAL A 157 4.48 7.10 10.32
C VAL A 157 4.73 6.79 11.79
N ASP A 158 4.72 5.52 12.11
CA ASP A 158 5.18 5.04 13.41
C ASP A 158 6.69 4.83 13.37
N ALA A 159 7.37 5.09 14.48
CA ALA A 159 8.80 4.93 14.61
C ALA A 159 9.13 4.18 15.89
N GLY A 160 9.95 3.15 15.76
CA GLY A 160 10.56 2.41 16.85
C GLY A 160 12.06 2.65 16.90
N GLN A 161 12.67 2.40 18.07
CA GLN A 161 14.12 2.44 18.28
C GLN A 161 14.58 1.30 19.17
N GLY A 162 15.78 0.82 18.93
CA GLY A 162 16.39 -0.26 19.72
C GLY A 162 17.86 -0.42 19.37
N ALA A 163 18.57 -1.23 20.14
CA ALA A 163 19.97 -1.53 19.86
C ALA A 163 20.15 -2.39 18.60
N ASN A 164 19.07 -2.99 18.13
CA ASN A 164 19.00 -3.77 16.88
C ASN A 164 17.57 -3.76 16.34
N TRP A 165 17.40 -4.20 15.10
CA TRP A 165 16.10 -4.18 14.42
C TRP A 165 14.99 -4.95 15.16
N ALA A 166 15.30 -6.08 15.76
CA ALA A 166 14.32 -6.90 16.49
C ALA A 166 13.77 -6.21 17.76
N GLU A 167 14.53 -5.27 18.32
CA GLU A 167 14.09 -4.46 19.47
C GLU A 167 13.34 -3.19 19.04
N ALA A 168 13.62 -2.70 17.82
CA ALA A 168 12.99 -1.51 17.28
C ALA A 168 11.63 -1.78 16.63
N HIS A 169 11.28 -3.07 16.38
CA HIS A 169 10.08 -3.50 15.65
C HIS A 169 8.89 -3.78 16.56
#